data_7b01855e3caa8fdd70e1fffb3132c9b6
#
_entry.id   7b01855e3caa8fdd70e1fffb3132c9b6
#
_cell.length_a   1.000
_cell.length_b   1.000
_cell.length_c   1.000
_cell.angle_alpha   90.00
_cell.angle_beta   90.00
_cell.angle_gamma   90.00
#
_symmetry.space_group_name_H-M   'P 1'
#
loop_
_entity.id
_entity.type
_entity.pdbx_description
1 polymer ?
#
loop_
_entity_poly.entity_id
_entity_poly.type
_entity_poly.pdbx_seq_one_letter_code
_entity_poly.pdbx_strand_id
1 'polypeptide(L)'
;MKKILVAALIACIGLSAFAFDDSPFLKPAKGIKSYTETVYSVTTKFGEYFRTPASKFQHVFNAEGTEVESIEYTATNSVIDKISYEYDAKGNLIGQTCYDADNQLLWKIVSTFNENGKKADDSEYVKNNKLFGKTIYKYTGSDVTDESYYNGEGALIWKNIYKYDDKGQCLESCSYFAEGTLDVRKVFRYNSFGNVTEIISYNASDLVTGREVYRYAEDNKLAEYATYGSNNQTLTRKFYKYDEDGNIAKTTTYNISKKFGAISNDIVRMSDYVYEK
;
A
#
# COMPACT_ATOMS: atom_id res chain seq x y z
N MET A 1 -13.21 6.19 -15.41
CA MET A 1 -12.43 7.15 -14.60
C MET A 1 -11.63 6.32 -13.60
N LYS A 2 -10.30 6.18 -13.79
CA LYS A 2 -9.45 5.40 -12.89
C LYS A 2 -9.13 6.28 -11.69
N LYS A 3 -9.71 5.97 -10.53
CA LYS A 3 -9.33 6.59 -9.25
C LYS A 3 -7.98 6.00 -8.85
N ILE A 4 -6.93 6.80 -8.89
CA ILE A 4 -5.68 6.46 -8.21
C ILE A 4 -5.95 6.68 -6.71
N LEU A 5 -6.09 5.59 -5.96
CA LEU A 5 -6.05 5.64 -4.52
C LEU A 5 -4.59 5.89 -4.12
N VAL A 6 -4.27 7.13 -3.79
CA VAL A 6 -3.04 7.42 -3.04
C VAL A 6 -3.36 7.00 -1.61
N ALA A 7 -2.88 5.82 -1.22
CA ALA A 7 -2.97 5.37 0.15
C ALA A 7 -2.09 6.31 1.00
N ALA A 8 -2.71 7.12 1.84
CA ALA A 8 -2.00 7.81 2.90
C ALA A 8 -1.40 6.73 3.81
N LEU A 9 -0.08 6.62 3.79
CA LEU A 9 0.66 5.71 4.66
C LEU A 9 0.55 6.26 6.07
N ILE A 10 -0.39 5.72 6.87
CA ILE A 10 -0.37 5.92 8.32
C ILE A 10 0.92 5.27 8.80
N ALA A 11 1.90 6.08 9.18
CA ALA A 11 3.05 5.63 9.92
C ALA A 11 2.58 5.18 11.32
N CYS A 12 1.93 4.03 11.42
CA CYS A 12 1.84 3.31 12.67
C CYS A 12 3.27 2.99 13.09
N ILE A 13 3.72 3.59 14.19
CA ILE A 13 4.97 3.28 14.88
C ILE A 13 4.86 1.84 15.41
N GLY A 14 5.19 0.91 14.55
CA GLY A 14 5.30 -0.50 14.85
C GLY A 14 6.10 -1.11 13.73
N LEU A 15 7.39 -1.37 14.00
CA LEU A 15 8.37 -2.02 13.14
C LEU A 15 7.77 -3.15 12.28
N SER A 16 7.28 -2.82 11.10
CA SER A 16 7.20 -3.75 9.98
C SER A 16 7.90 -3.09 8.80
N ALA A 17 9.22 -3.18 8.82
CA ALA A 17 10.04 -2.85 7.69
C ALA A 17 9.57 -3.66 6.47
N PHE A 18 9.19 -2.95 5.37
CA PHE A 18 9.07 -3.51 4.02
C PHE A 18 7.91 -4.47 3.73
N ALA A 19 6.68 -4.17 4.16
CA ALA A 19 5.53 -4.76 3.50
C ALA A 19 5.17 -3.89 2.29
N PHE A 20 5.47 -4.36 1.08
CA PHE A 20 4.89 -3.80 -0.14
C PHE A 20 3.37 -3.94 -0.03
N ASP A 21 2.65 -2.83 -0.13
CA ASP A 21 1.20 -2.82 -0.12
C ASP A 21 0.68 -3.39 -1.45
N ASP A 22 0.15 -4.61 -1.41
CA ASP A 22 -0.44 -5.27 -2.57
C ASP A 22 -1.86 -4.78 -2.87
N SER A 23 -2.47 -3.98 -1.99
CA SER A 23 -3.88 -3.57 -2.10
C SER A 23 -4.25 -2.97 -3.45
N PRO A 24 -3.37 -2.21 -4.15
CA PRO A 24 -3.68 -1.72 -5.49
C PRO A 24 -3.86 -2.82 -6.54
N PHE A 25 -3.28 -4.01 -6.30
CA PHE A 25 -3.31 -5.17 -7.20
C PHE A 25 -4.35 -6.22 -6.78
N LEU A 26 -4.83 -6.14 -5.52
CA LEU A 26 -5.86 -7.00 -4.96
C LEU A 26 -7.25 -6.44 -5.32
N LYS A 27 -7.67 -6.64 -6.58
CA LYS A 27 -9.06 -6.39 -6.98
C LYS A 27 -9.74 -7.74 -7.17
N PRO A 28 -10.45 -8.24 -6.16
CA PRO A 28 -11.13 -9.52 -6.29
C PRO A 28 -12.15 -9.49 -7.43
N ALA A 29 -12.36 -10.64 -8.05
CA ALA A 29 -13.38 -10.82 -9.09
C ALA A 29 -14.76 -10.44 -8.57
N LYS A 30 -15.66 -10.04 -9.47
CA LYS A 30 -17.05 -9.69 -9.10
C LYS A 30 -17.74 -10.84 -8.38
N GLY A 31 -18.46 -10.53 -7.31
CA GLY A 31 -19.23 -11.50 -6.51
C GLY A 31 -18.44 -12.14 -5.37
N ILE A 32 -17.20 -11.74 -5.14
CA ILE A 32 -16.44 -12.11 -3.94
C ILE A 32 -17.02 -11.35 -2.74
N LYS A 33 -17.39 -12.08 -1.68
CA LYS A 33 -17.88 -11.52 -0.40
C LYS A 33 -16.74 -11.23 0.56
N SER A 34 -15.74 -12.10 0.56
CA SER A 34 -14.53 -11.91 1.36
C SER A 34 -13.33 -12.61 0.75
N TYR A 35 -12.13 -12.18 1.13
CA TYR A 35 -10.95 -13.02 0.99
C TYR A 35 -10.11 -12.97 2.26
N THR A 36 -9.34 -14.02 2.47
CA THR A 36 -8.36 -14.11 3.57
C THR A 36 -6.97 -14.35 3.01
N GLU A 37 -6.05 -13.44 3.29
CA GLU A 37 -4.61 -13.65 3.13
C GLU A 37 -4.06 -14.34 4.38
N THR A 38 -3.41 -15.48 4.22
CA THR A 38 -2.60 -16.10 5.28
C THR A 38 -1.14 -15.86 4.98
N VAL A 39 -0.47 -15.12 5.84
CA VAL A 39 0.96 -14.82 5.76
C VAL A 39 1.76 -15.88 6.50
N TYR A 40 2.82 -16.36 5.87
CA TYR A 40 3.73 -17.37 6.44
C TYR A 40 5.13 -16.79 6.59
N SER A 41 5.71 -16.99 7.76
CA SER A 41 7.16 -16.96 7.95
C SER A 41 7.78 -18.21 7.34
N VAL A 42 8.93 -18.07 6.71
CA VAL A 42 9.62 -19.18 6.05
C VAL A 42 10.99 -19.36 6.67
N THR A 43 11.31 -20.61 7.03
CA THR A 43 12.64 -21.01 7.47
C THR A 43 13.19 -22.09 6.56
N THR A 44 14.48 -22.01 6.22
CA THR A 44 15.17 -23.02 5.44
C THR A 44 16.01 -23.88 6.38
N LYS A 45 15.79 -25.20 6.38
CA LYS A 45 16.60 -26.16 7.11
C LYS A 45 16.94 -27.33 6.19
N PHE A 46 18.22 -27.70 6.11
CA PHE A 46 18.70 -28.81 5.29
C PHE A 46 18.31 -28.74 3.80
N GLY A 47 18.19 -27.51 3.28
CA GLY A 47 17.77 -27.28 1.88
C GLY A 47 16.26 -27.33 1.63
N GLU A 48 15.45 -27.61 2.66
CA GLU A 48 13.98 -27.63 2.56
C GLU A 48 13.35 -26.39 3.19
N TYR A 49 12.19 -25.98 2.68
CA TYR A 49 11.43 -24.84 3.19
C TYR A 49 10.33 -25.31 4.14
N PHE A 50 10.33 -24.72 5.32
CA PHE A 50 9.27 -24.88 6.31
C PHE A 50 8.53 -23.56 6.45
N ARG A 51 7.21 -23.56 6.28
CA ARG A 51 6.37 -22.39 6.45
C ARG A 51 5.49 -22.53 7.68
N THR A 52 5.41 -21.46 8.46
CA THR A 52 4.58 -21.38 9.67
C THR A 52 3.67 -20.15 9.53
N PRO A 53 2.33 -20.27 9.73
CA PRO A 53 1.47 -19.11 9.75
C PRO A 53 1.97 -18.06 10.72
N ALA A 54 2.00 -16.80 10.30
CA ALA A 54 2.43 -15.66 11.13
C ALA A 54 1.25 -14.73 11.45
N SER A 55 0.44 -14.40 10.46
CA SER A 55 -0.77 -13.58 10.61
C SER A 55 -1.76 -13.89 9.50
N LYS A 56 -3.01 -13.42 9.67
CA LYS A 56 -4.06 -13.46 8.63
C LYS A 56 -4.70 -12.10 8.52
N PHE A 57 -5.10 -11.76 7.30
CA PHE A 57 -5.85 -10.54 6.99
C PHE A 57 -7.10 -10.94 6.21
N GLN A 58 -8.26 -10.63 6.75
CA GLN A 58 -9.55 -10.85 6.09
C GLN A 58 -10.10 -9.52 5.60
N HIS A 59 -10.58 -9.51 4.36
CA HIS A 59 -11.22 -8.36 3.73
C HIS A 59 -12.64 -8.73 3.34
N VAL A 60 -13.60 -7.91 3.74
CA VAL A 60 -15.04 -8.16 3.56
C VAL A 60 -15.62 -7.09 2.65
N PHE A 61 -16.43 -7.52 1.69
CA PHE A 61 -17.03 -6.67 0.65
C PHE A 61 -18.56 -6.70 0.74
N ASN A 62 -19.18 -5.58 0.42
CA ASN A 62 -20.63 -5.53 0.23
C ASN A 62 -21.05 -6.10 -1.15
N ALA A 63 -22.35 -6.11 -1.42
CA ALA A 63 -22.90 -6.65 -2.67
C ALA A 63 -22.41 -5.91 -3.93
N GLU A 64 -22.00 -4.65 -3.80
CA GLU A 64 -21.44 -3.82 -4.85
C GLU A 64 -19.95 -4.08 -5.10
N GLY A 65 -19.31 -4.91 -4.26
CA GLY A 65 -17.88 -5.21 -4.31
C GLY A 65 -17.00 -4.12 -3.69
N THR A 66 -17.57 -3.31 -2.81
CA THR A 66 -16.84 -2.29 -2.04
C THR A 66 -16.42 -2.88 -0.70
N GLU A 67 -15.15 -2.72 -0.33
CA GLU A 67 -14.64 -3.19 0.95
C GLU A 67 -15.28 -2.40 2.10
N VAL A 68 -15.86 -3.12 3.07
CA VAL A 68 -16.55 -2.53 4.22
C VAL A 68 -15.87 -2.83 5.55
N GLU A 69 -15.04 -3.86 5.60
CA GLU A 69 -14.29 -4.23 6.80
C GLU A 69 -13.00 -4.96 6.43
N SER A 70 -11.95 -4.74 7.21
CA SER A 70 -10.75 -5.58 7.23
C SER A 70 -10.41 -5.97 8.66
N ILE A 71 -9.93 -7.21 8.86
CA ILE A 71 -9.63 -7.77 10.18
C ILE A 71 -8.26 -8.42 10.15
N GLU A 72 -7.40 -8.03 11.08
CA GLU A 72 -6.13 -8.72 11.32
C GLU A 72 -6.28 -9.76 12.43
N TYR A 73 -5.73 -10.95 12.18
CA TYR A 73 -5.70 -12.06 13.13
C TYR A 73 -4.26 -12.51 13.38
N THR A 74 -4.03 -13.01 14.59
CA THR A 74 -2.84 -13.80 14.92
C THR A 74 -2.80 -15.10 14.09
N ALA A 75 -1.65 -15.79 14.12
CA ALA A 75 -1.53 -17.13 13.54
C ALA A 75 -2.55 -18.15 14.11
N THR A 76 -3.04 -17.93 15.33
CA THR A 76 -4.01 -18.78 16.05
C THR A 76 -5.45 -18.33 15.93
N ASN A 77 -5.75 -17.40 14.97
CA ASN A 77 -7.08 -16.85 14.68
C ASN A 77 -7.67 -15.97 15.81
N SER A 78 -6.86 -15.42 16.71
CA SER A 78 -7.32 -14.37 17.61
C SER A 78 -7.30 -13.02 16.90
N VAL A 79 -8.35 -12.22 17.00
CA VAL A 79 -8.40 -10.88 16.43
C VAL A 79 -7.32 -10.01 17.06
N ILE A 80 -6.58 -9.27 16.25
CA ILE A 80 -5.65 -8.22 16.68
C ILE A 80 -6.34 -6.89 16.62
N ASP A 81 -6.85 -6.54 15.43
CA ASP A 81 -7.62 -5.32 15.20
C ASP A 81 -8.61 -5.51 14.05
N LYS A 82 -9.46 -4.50 13.89
CA LYS A 82 -10.49 -4.45 12.86
C LYS A 82 -10.66 -3.03 12.38
N ILE A 83 -10.68 -2.84 11.06
CA ILE A 83 -10.98 -1.56 10.42
C ILE A 83 -12.35 -1.65 9.75
N SER A 84 -13.23 -0.71 10.02
CA SER A 84 -14.48 -0.51 9.29
C SER A 84 -14.35 0.69 8.37
N TYR A 85 -14.97 0.59 7.17
CA TYR A 85 -14.94 1.60 6.13
C TYR A 85 -16.35 2.16 5.92
N GLU A 86 -16.47 3.48 5.89
CA GLU A 86 -17.73 4.20 5.70
C GLU A 86 -17.70 4.98 4.39
N TYR A 87 -18.80 4.91 3.64
CA TYR A 87 -18.92 5.55 2.34
C TYR A 87 -20.16 6.44 2.29
N ASP A 88 -20.07 7.55 1.57
CA ASP A 88 -21.22 8.38 1.26
C ASP A 88 -22.09 7.76 0.14
N ALA A 89 -23.25 8.36 -0.13
CA ALA A 89 -24.18 7.91 -1.19
C ALA A 89 -23.57 7.97 -2.61
N LYS A 90 -22.44 8.65 -2.80
CA LYS A 90 -21.68 8.73 -4.07
C LYS A 90 -20.58 7.69 -4.16
N GLY A 91 -20.39 6.87 -3.12
CA GLY A 91 -19.33 5.89 -3.00
C GLY A 91 -17.95 6.48 -2.66
N ASN A 92 -17.89 7.68 -2.11
CA ASN A 92 -16.65 8.23 -1.58
C ASN A 92 -16.39 7.67 -0.19
N LEU A 93 -15.17 7.22 0.08
CA LEU A 93 -14.74 6.78 1.41
C LEU A 93 -14.64 8.01 2.32
N ILE A 94 -15.57 8.13 3.27
CA ILE A 94 -15.68 9.27 4.20
C ILE A 94 -15.14 8.97 5.59
N GLY A 95 -14.97 7.69 5.95
CA GLY A 95 -14.48 7.28 7.25
C GLY A 95 -13.76 5.94 7.24
N GLN A 96 -12.75 5.83 8.09
CA GLN A 96 -12.09 4.59 8.45
C GLN A 96 -11.94 4.57 9.96
N THR A 97 -12.35 3.49 10.62
CA THR A 97 -12.26 3.38 12.08
C THR A 97 -11.65 2.06 12.47
N CYS A 98 -10.55 2.11 13.22
CA CYS A 98 -9.84 0.93 13.71
C CYS A 98 -10.14 0.70 15.19
N TYR A 99 -10.46 -0.56 15.52
CA TYR A 99 -10.71 -1.04 16.87
C TYR A 99 -9.77 -2.19 17.20
N ASP A 100 -9.35 -2.29 18.45
CA ASP A 100 -8.64 -3.46 18.95
C ASP A 100 -9.59 -4.66 19.17
N ALA A 101 -9.04 -5.79 19.64
CA ALA A 101 -9.79 -7.02 19.91
C ALA A 101 -10.91 -6.85 20.95
N ASP A 102 -10.81 -5.87 21.83
CA ASP A 102 -11.80 -5.54 22.87
C ASP A 102 -12.81 -4.46 22.40
N ASN A 103 -12.83 -4.14 21.09
CA ASN A 103 -13.63 -3.07 20.48
C ASN A 103 -13.33 -1.67 21.05
N GLN A 104 -12.11 -1.44 21.55
CA GLN A 104 -11.67 -0.10 21.94
C GLN A 104 -11.14 0.64 20.71
N LEU A 105 -11.53 1.89 20.53
CA LEU A 105 -11.03 2.74 19.46
C LEU A 105 -9.51 2.88 19.54
N LEU A 106 -8.80 2.50 18.48
CA LEU A 106 -7.37 2.74 18.30
C LEU A 106 -7.14 4.07 17.59
N TRP A 107 -7.74 4.24 16.41
CA TRP A 107 -7.68 5.43 15.58
C TRP A 107 -8.89 5.51 14.65
N LYS A 108 -9.13 6.71 14.13
CA LYS A 108 -10.06 6.90 13.01
C LYS A 108 -9.57 7.99 12.07
N ILE A 109 -9.93 7.88 10.80
CA ILE A 109 -9.75 8.90 9.77
C ILE A 109 -11.14 9.36 9.33
N VAL A 110 -11.31 10.66 9.20
CA VAL A 110 -12.51 11.28 8.64
C VAL A 110 -12.10 12.08 7.43
N SER A 111 -12.68 11.75 6.26
CA SER A 111 -12.41 12.42 5.00
C SER A 111 -13.50 13.43 4.69
N THR A 112 -13.11 14.62 4.25
CA THR A 112 -14.04 15.63 3.73
C THR A 112 -13.85 15.82 2.22
N PHE A 113 -14.90 16.28 1.55
CA PHE A 113 -14.91 16.51 0.11
C PHE A 113 -15.38 17.93 -0.20
N ASN A 114 -14.78 18.55 -1.21
CA ASN A 114 -15.18 19.87 -1.66
C ASN A 114 -16.45 19.79 -2.56
N GLU A 115 -16.98 20.95 -2.96
CA GLU A 115 -18.19 21.07 -3.80
C GLU A 115 -18.09 20.32 -5.15
N ASN A 116 -16.87 20.14 -5.66
CA ASN A 116 -16.59 19.39 -6.89
C ASN A 116 -16.44 17.87 -6.65
N GLY A 117 -16.70 17.37 -5.43
CA GLY A 117 -16.59 15.97 -5.07
C GLY A 117 -15.14 15.45 -4.99
N LYS A 118 -14.16 16.34 -4.84
CA LYS A 118 -12.76 15.98 -4.62
C LYS A 118 -12.45 15.99 -3.14
N LYS A 119 -11.64 15.03 -2.68
CA LYS A 119 -11.21 14.97 -1.28
C LYS A 119 -10.49 16.28 -0.90
N ALA A 120 -10.99 16.95 0.12
CA ALA A 120 -10.41 18.19 0.62
C ALA A 120 -9.37 17.93 1.70
N ASP A 121 -9.71 17.04 2.64
CA ASP A 121 -8.80 16.65 3.70
C ASP A 121 -9.12 15.26 4.28
N ASP A 122 -8.11 14.68 4.95
CA ASP A 122 -8.21 13.55 5.87
C ASP A 122 -7.79 14.01 7.25
N SER A 123 -8.68 13.95 8.22
CA SER A 123 -8.40 14.25 9.63
C SER A 123 -8.23 12.95 10.42
N GLU A 124 -7.08 12.78 11.07
CA GLU A 124 -6.71 11.60 11.83
C GLU A 124 -6.93 11.83 13.32
N TYR A 125 -7.59 10.90 13.98
CA TYR A 125 -7.86 10.95 15.42
C TYR A 125 -7.37 9.67 16.08
N VAL A 126 -6.78 9.82 17.26
CA VAL A 126 -6.41 8.72 18.16
C VAL A 126 -7.37 8.62 19.33
N LYS A 127 -7.11 7.71 20.27
CA LYS A 127 -7.92 7.51 21.50
C LYS A 127 -8.47 8.84 22.04
N ASN A 128 -9.70 8.81 22.55
CA ASN A 128 -10.44 9.97 23.09
C ASN A 128 -10.77 11.07 22.06
N ASN A 129 -10.83 10.73 20.78
CA ASN A 129 -11.09 11.68 19.68
C ASN A 129 -10.10 12.87 19.64
N LYS A 130 -8.89 12.68 20.12
CA LYS A 130 -7.84 13.69 20.01
C LYS A 130 -7.35 13.73 18.57
N LEU A 131 -7.38 14.91 17.93
CA LEU A 131 -6.79 15.12 16.62
C LEU A 131 -5.29 14.81 16.69
N PHE A 132 -4.84 13.87 15.88
CA PHE A 132 -3.44 13.49 15.73
C PHE A 132 -2.78 14.28 14.61
N GLY A 133 -3.45 14.39 13.46
CA GLY A 133 -2.98 15.12 12.32
C GLY A 133 -4.03 15.29 11.25
N LYS A 134 -3.65 16.01 10.19
CA LYS A 134 -4.53 16.33 9.08
C LYS A 134 -3.75 16.44 7.78
N THR A 135 -4.19 15.72 6.73
CA THR A 135 -3.69 15.88 5.37
C THR A 135 -4.65 16.77 4.58
N ILE A 136 -4.13 17.79 3.93
CA ILE A 136 -4.89 18.69 3.05
C ILE A 136 -4.45 18.45 1.61
N TYR A 137 -5.42 18.34 0.69
CA TYR A 137 -5.22 18.07 -0.72
C TYR A 137 -5.50 19.29 -1.57
N LYS A 138 -4.63 19.58 -2.56
CA LYS A 138 -4.86 20.58 -3.60
C LYS A 138 -4.87 19.91 -4.96
N TYR A 139 -5.57 20.52 -5.90
CA TYR A 139 -5.82 19.96 -7.23
C TYR A 139 -5.56 20.98 -8.33
N THR A 140 -5.08 20.47 -9.47
CA THR A 140 -5.16 21.16 -10.76
C THR A 140 -5.98 20.24 -11.69
N GLY A 141 -7.10 20.74 -12.20
CA GLY A 141 -8.03 19.87 -12.92
C GLY A 141 -8.53 18.71 -12.03
N SER A 142 -8.34 17.45 -12.45
CA SER A 142 -8.70 16.24 -11.71
C SER A 142 -7.61 15.75 -10.77
N ASP A 143 -6.37 16.20 -10.94
CA ASP A 143 -5.19 15.59 -10.35
C ASP A 143 -4.79 16.28 -9.05
N VAL A 144 -4.44 15.48 -8.03
CA VAL A 144 -3.84 15.99 -6.78
C VAL A 144 -2.45 16.53 -7.13
N THR A 145 -2.25 17.82 -6.94
CA THR A 145 -0.94 18.45 -7.20
C THR A 145 -0.12 18.65 -5.94
N ASP A 146 -0.77 18.62 -4.78
CA ASP A 146 -0.16 18.97 -3.51
C ASP A 146 -0.88 18.24 -2.36
N GLU A 147 -0.12 17.61 -1.48
CA GLU A 147 -0.57 17.07 -0.20
C GLU A 147 0.26 17.70 0.89
N SER A 148 -0.37 18.19 1.92
CA SER A 148 0.31 18.81 3.07
C SER A 148 -0.21 18.20 4.36
N TYR A 149 0.68 17.59 5.14
CA TYR A 149 0.34 16.99 6.44
C TYR A 149 0.72 17.91 7.58
N TYR A 150 -0.23 18.13 8.44
CA TYR A 150 -0.12 18.91 9.67
C TYR A 150 -0.34 18.01 10.87
N ASN A 151 0.43 18.21 11.94
CA ASN A 151 0.17 17.54 13.21
C ASN A 151 -1.08 18.07 13.90
N GLY A 152 -1.49 17.47 15.02
CA GLY A 152 -2.67 17.87 15.78
C GLY A 152 -2.62 19.29 16.38
N GLU A 153 -1.45 19.93 16.38
CA GLU A 153 -1.23 21.32 16.82
C GLU A 153 -1.25 22.31 15.64
N GLY A 154 -1.41 21.80 14.41
CA GLY A 154 -1.48 22.60 13.19
C GLY A 154 -0.11 22.97 12.60
N ALA A 155 0.99 22.39 13.09
CA ALA A 155 2.30 22.57 12.49
C ALA A 155 2.45 21.68 11.25
N LEU A 156 2.94 22.24 10.13
CA LEU A 156 3.30 21.46 8.93
C LEU A 156 4.42 20.49 9.28
N ILE A 157 4.29 19.22 8.86
CA ILE A 157 5.29 18.18 9.07
C ILE A 157 5.96 17.81 7.75
N TRP A 158 5.17 17.58 6.70
CA TRP A 158 5.69 17.27 5.36
C TRP A 158 4.72 17.76 4.28
N LYS A 159 5.25 17.85 3.07
CA LYS A 159 4.51 18.21 1.88
C LYS A 159 4.95 17.36 0.70
N ASN A 160 3.99 16.82 -0.08
CA ASN A 160 4.23 16.18 -1.36
C ASN A 160 3.75 17.07 -2.50
N ILE A 161 4.51 17.10 -3.59
CA ILE A 161 4.15 17.78 -4.85
C ILE A 161 4.22 16.76 -5.97
N TYR A 162 3.20 16.76 -6.84
CA TYR A 162 3.06 15.81 -7.94
C TYR A 162 3.03 16.51 -9.29
N LYS A 163 3.62 15.87 -10.30
CA LYS A 163 3.52 16.26 -11.71
C LYS A 163 2.91 15.14 -12.52
N TYR A 164 2.04 15.49 -13.44
CA TYR A 164 1.31 14.55 -14.28
C TYR A 164 1.55 14.83 -15.75
N ASP A 165 1.35 13.81 -16.59
CA ASP A 165 1.23 13.97 -18.03
C ASP A 165 -0.21 14.34 -18.44
N ASP A 166 -0.42 14.57 -19.73
CA ASP A 166 -1.73 14.94 -20.29
C ASP A 166 -2.78 13.81 -20.15
N LYS A 167 -2.37 12.59 -19.76
CA LYS A 167 -3.25 11.45 -19.52
C LYS A 167 -3.59 11.28 -18.05
N GLY A 168 -3.08 12.14 -17.16
CA GLY A 168 -3.25 12.05 -15.71
C GLY A 168 -2.37 10.96 -15.08
N GLN A 169 -1.26 10.56 -15.72
CA GLN A 169 -0.27 9.65 -15.15
C GLN A 169 0.77 10.48 -14.37
N CYS A 170 0.99 10.14 -13.09
CA CYS A 170 1.99 10.81 -12.27
C CYS A 170 3.39 10.53 -12.83
N LEU A 171 4.08 11.56 -13.31
CA LEU A 171 5.46 11.45 -13.81
C LEU A 171 6.49 11.60 -12.71
N GLU A 172 6.21 12.44 -11.72
CA GLU A 172 7.12 12.77 -10.64
C GLU A 172 6.37 13.08 -9.35
N SER A 173 6.89 12.64 -8.22
CA SER A 173 6.50 13.12 -6.90
C SER A 173 7.74 13.58 -6.12
N CYS A 174 7.60 14.70 -5.42
CA CYS A 174 8.64 15.25 -4.55
C CYS A 174 8.08 15.39 -3.13
N SER A 175 8.73 14.75 -2.16
CA SER A 175 8.43 14.91 -0.73
C SER A 175 9.40 15.90 -0.11
N TYR A 176 8.86 16.81 0.71
CA TYR A 176 9.62 17.85 1.39
C TYR A 176 9.34 17.80 2.89
N PHE A 177 10.35 18.03 3.71
CA PHE A 177 10.18 18.32 5.12
C PHE A 177 9.50 19.68 5.34
N ALA A 178 9.08 19.94 6.58
CA ALA A 178 8.37 21.17 6.95
C ALA A 178 9.14 22.47 6.60
N GLU A 179 10.46 22.45 6.71
CA GLU A 179 11.36 23.56 6.38
C GLU A 179 11.58 23.75 4.87
N GLY A 180 10.98 22.89 4.03
CA GLY A 180 11.09 22.97 2.58
C GLY A 180 12.28 22.24 1.97
N THR A 181 13.07 21.52 2.78
CA THR A 181 14.16 20.67 2.26
C THR A 181 13.59 19.43 1.57
N LEU A 182 14.05 19.12 0.36
CA LEU A 182 13.67 17.92 -0.37
C LEU A 182 14.16 16.67 0.40
N ASP A 183 13.23 15.77 0.71
CA ASP A 183 13.52 14.45 1.29
C ASP A 183 13.76 13.43 0.17
N VAL A 184 12.76 13.20 -0.67
CA VAL A 184 12.84 12.23 -1.76
C VAL A 184 12.11 12.73 -3.01
N ARG A 185 12.70 12.48 -4.18
CA ARG A 185 12.05 12.65 -5.48
C ARG A 185 11.88 11.27 -6.13
N LYS A 186 10.66 10.96 -6.57
CA LYS A 186 10.35 9.71 -7.29
C LYS A 186 9.95 10.03 -8.72
N VAL A 187 10.45 9.25 -9.68
CA VAL A 187 10.12 9.33 -11.09
C VAL A 187 9.45 8.03 -11.51
N PHE A 188 8.30 8.12 -12.19
CA PHE A 188 7.45 7.00 -12.56
C PHE A 188 7.55 6.74 -14.06
N ARG A 189 7.55 5.47 -14.44
CA ARG A 189 7.47 5.01 -15.83
C ARG A 189 6.31 4.06 -16.00
N TYR A 190 5.71 4.07 -17.19
CA TYR A 190 4.50 3.32 -17.48
C TYR A 190 4.66 2.49 -18.76
N ASN A 191 3.91 1.40 -18.87
CA ASN A 191 3.72 0.69 -20.13
C ASN A 191 2.58 1.32 -20.96
N SER A 192 2.35 0.77 -22.16
CA SER A 192 1.29 1.22 -23.07
C SER A 192 -0.13 1.05 -22.51
N PHE A 193 -0.32 0.19 -21.50
CA PHE A 193 -1.59 -0.05 -20.81
C PHE A 193 -1.82 0.92 -19.64
N GLY A 194 -0.83 1.79 -19.34
CA GLY A 194 -0.91 2.74 -18.24
C GLY A 194 -0.55 2.15 -16.88
N ASN A 195 0.07 0.99 -16.83
CA ASN A 195 0.56 0.41 -15.57
C ASN A 195 1.99 0.88 -15.30
N VAL A 196 2.29 1.18 -14.03
CA VAL A 196 3.64 1.53 -13.58
C VAL A 196 4.57 0.35 -13.84
N THR A 197 5.68 0.59 -14.54
CA THR A 197 6.74 -0.42 -14.78
C THR A 197 7.98 -0.17 -13.96
N GLU A 198 8.21 1.08 -13.56
CA GLU A 198 9.38 1.46 -12.77
C GLU A 198 9.11 2.71 -11.95
N ILE A 199 9.64 2.73 -10.72
CA ILE A 199 9.73 3.93 -9.88
C ILE A 199 11.21 4.07 -9.48
N ILE A 200 11.81 5.24 -9.78
CA ILE A 200 13.19 5.53 -9.40
C ILE A 200 13.17 6.60 -8.31
N SER A 201 13.82 6.32 -7.18
CA SER A 201 13.92 7.22 -6.05
C SER A 201 15.28 7.92 -6.02
N TYR A 202 15.26 9.23 -5.77
CA TYR A 202 16.43 10.11 -5.69
C TYR A 202 16.44 10.84 -4.35
N ASN A 203 17.60 11.08 -3.77
CA ASN A 203 17.77 11.97 -2.62
C ASN A 203 17.85 13.45 -3.04
N ALA A 204 18.03 14.36 -2.07
CA ALA A 204 18.18 15.80 -2.30
C ALA A 204 19.38 16.20 -3.16
N SER A 205 20.40 15.33 -3.28
CA SER A 205 21.57 15.54 -4.15
C SER A 205 21.39 14.94 -5.55
N ASP A 206 20.18 14.55 -5.92
CA ASP A 206 19.83 13.91 -7.20
C ASP A 206 20.54 12.57 -7.45
N LEU A 207 20.96 11.90 -6.37
CA LEU A 207 21.56 10.56 -6.44
C LEU A 207 20.47 9.51 -6.28
N VAL A 208 20.52 8.46 -7.12
CA VAL A 208 19.59 7.32 -7.02
C VAL A 208 19.80 6.63 -5.67
N THR A 209 18.73 6.49 -4.89
CA THR A 209 18.72 5.78 -3.62
C THR A 209 18.11 4.37 -3.74
N GLY A 210 17.25 4.15 -4.73
CA GLY A 210 16.64 2.86 -4.99
C GLY A 210 15.75 2.88 -6.22
N ARG A 211 15.28 1.68 -6.58
CA ARG A 211 14.40 1.50 -7.72
C ARG A 211 13.44 0.35 -7.46
N GLU A 212 12.19 0.53 -7.87
CA GLU A 212 11.14 -0.46 -7.87
C GLU A 212 10.79 -0.81 -9.31
N VAL A 213 10.66 -2.10 -9.62
CA VAL A 213 10.37 -2.58 -10.97
C VAL A 213 9.19 -3.53 -10.92
N TYR A 214 8.22 -3.30 -11.80
CA TYR A 214 6.99 -4.06 -11.94
C TYR A 214 7.00 -4.75 -13.31
N ARG A 215 6.87 -6.08 -13.32
CA ARG A 215 6.78 -6.89 -14.53
C ARG A 215 5.43 -7.53 -14.64
N TYR A 216 4.80 -7.35 -15.79
CA TYR A 216 3.46 -7.86 -16.07
C TYR A 216 3.55 -9.05 -17.03
N ALA A 217 2.64 -10.01 -16.86
CA ALA A 217 2.44 -11.09 -17.81
C ALA A 217 1.72 -10.59 -19.08
N GLU A 218 1.58 -11.45 -20.08
CA GLU A 218 0.91 -11.11 -21.36
C GLU A 218 -0.55 -10.69 -21.17
N ASP A 219 -1.24 -11.24 -20.16
CA ASP A 219 -2.61 -10.86 -19.75
C ASP A 219 -2.67 -9.57 -18.93
N ASN A 220 -1.54 -8.84 -18.85
CA ASN A 220 -1.39 -7.57 -18.12
C ASN A 220 -1.57 -7.67 -16.59
N LYS A 221 -1.48 -8.86 -16.01
CA LYS A 221 -1.43 -9.08 -14.56
C LYS A 221 -0.01 -8.91 -14.06
N LEU A 222 0.15 -8.38 -12.84
CA LEU A 222 1.46 -8.23 -12.21
C LEU A 222 2.06 -9.62 -11.92
N ALA A 223 3.17 -9.95 -12.57
CA ALA A 223 3.86 -11.24 -12.39
C ALA A 223 4.98 -11.16 -11.37
N GLU A 224 5.69 -10.02 -11.35
CA GLU A 224 6.83 -9.80 -10.45
C GLU A 224 6.92 -8.33 -10.04
N TYR A 225 7.26 -8.12 -8.77
CA TYR A 225 7.73 -6.86 -8.21
C TYR A 225 9.14 -7.07 -7.67
N ALA A 226 10.06 -6.15 -7.97
CA ALA A 226 11.45 -6.22 -7.50
C ALA A 226 11.94 -4.87 -7.02
N THR A 227 12.74 -4.87 -5.95
CA THR A 227 13.43 -3.67 -5.45
C THR A 227 14.94 -3.77 -5.66
N TYR A 228 15.55 -2.62 -5.93
CA TYR A 228 16.97 -2.48 -6.17
C TYR A 228 17.54 -1.37 -5.30
N GLY A 229 18.75 -1.56 -4.81
CA GLY A 229 19.49 -0.52 -4.10
C GLY A 229 20.12 0.52 -5.04
N SER A 230 20.77 1.51 -4.45
CA SER A 230 21.43 2.62 -5.16
C SER A 230 22.49 2.17 -6.18
N ASN A 231 23.15 1.05 -5.92
CA ASN A 231 24.14 0.43 -6.80
C ASN A 231 23.54 -0.56 -7.81
N ASN A 232 22.22 -0.51 -8.00
CA ASN A 232 21.44 -1.39 -8.88
C ASN A 232 21.49 -2.90 -8.52
N GLN A 233 21.92 -3.23 -7.30
CA GLN A 233 21.79 -4.61 -6.81
C GLN A 233 20.33 -4.92 -6.48
N THR A 234 19.85 -6.10 -6.86
CA THR A 234 18.53 -6.57 -6.45
C THR A 234 18.53 -6.82 -4.94
N LEU A 235 17.51 -6.28 -4.25
CA LEU A 235 17.30 -6.46 -2.81
C LEU A 235 16.21 -7.49 -2.53
N THR A 236 15.08 -7.32 -3.19
CA THR A 236 13.93 -8.24 -3.02
C THR A 236 13.29 -8.55 -4.36
N ARG A 237 12.62 -9.70 -4.43
CA ARG A 237 11.74 -10.07 -5.55
C ARG A 237 10.49 -10.70 -4.99
N LYS A 238 9.32 -10.27 -5.44
CA LYS A 238 8.01 -10.83 -5.09
C LYS A 238 7.33 -11.32 -6.34
N PHE A 239 6.89 -12.58 -6.33
CA PHE A 239 6.20 -13.23 -7.43
C PHE A 239 4.74 -13.46 -7.08
N TYR A 240 3.88 -13.34 -8.09
CA TYR A 240 2.44 -13.46 -7.99
C TYR A 240 1.97 -14.69 -8.79
N LYS A 241 1.07 -15.46 -8.20
CA LYS A 241 0.34 -16.53 -8.88
C LYS A 241 -1.14 -16.26 -8.75
N TYR A 242 -1.88 -16.51 -9.83
CA TYR A 242 -3.30 -16.26 -9.94
C TYR A 242 -4.07 -17.57 -10.03
N ASP A 243 -5.32 -17.56 -9.55
CA ASP A 243 -6.29 -18.64 -9.73
C ASP A 243 -6.95 -18.56 -11.12
N GLU A 244 -7.87 -19.50 -11.39
CA GLU A 244 -8.61 -19.58 -12.66
C GLU A 244 -9.57 -18.40 -12.86
N ASP A 245 -10.04 -17.80 -11.80
CA ASP A 245 -10.89 -16.58 -11.82
C ASP A 245 -10.06 -15.29 -12.01
N GLY A 246 -8.73 -15.38 -11.95
CA GLY A 246 -7.80 -14.28 -12.10
C GLY A 246 -7.53 -13.49 -10.82
N ASN A 247 -7.88 -14.02 -9.66
CA ASN A 247 -7.50 -13.46 -8.37
C ASN A 247 -6.09 -13.93 -7.98
N ILE A 248 -5.38 -13.16 -7.14
CA ILE A 248 -4.08 -13.57 -6.61
C ILE A 248 -4.30 -14.76 -5.67
N ALA A 249 -3.80 -15.94 -6.03
CA ALA A 249 -3.88 -17.15 -5.20
C ALA A 249 -2.71 -17.26 -4.23
N LYS A 250 -1.54 -16.75 -4.64
CA LYS A 250 -0.31 -16.87 -3.85
C LYS A 250 0.70 -15.79 -4.20
N THR A 251 1.44 -15.33 -3.17
CA THR A 251 2.67 -14.56 -3.38
C THR A 251 3.87 -15.23 -2.71
N THR A 252 5.07 -14.97 -3.24
CA THR A 252 6.33 -15.46 -2.65
C THR A 252 7.37 -14.37 -2.75
N THR A 253 7.94 -13.97 -1.62
CA THR A 253 8.96 -12.92 -1.53
C THR A 253 10.31 -13.53 -1.20
N TYR A 254 11.29 -13.16 -2.01
CA TYR A 254 12.70 -13.52 -1.84
C TYR A 254 13.48 -12.31 -1.38
N ASN A 255 14.37 -12.51 -0.41
CA ASN A 255 15.46 -11.59 -0.12
C ASN A 255 16.69 -12.01 -0.93
N ILE A 256 17.27 -11.08 -1.64
CA ILE A 256 18.43 -11.31 -2.50
C ILE A 256 19.66 -10.76 -1.80
N SER A 257 20.60 -11.61 -1.46
CA SER A 257 21.81 -11.22 -0.76
C SER A 257 23.04 -11.87 -1.37
N LYS A 258 24.21 -11.27 -1.14
CA LYS A 258 25.49 -11.87 -1.54
C LYS A 258 26.11 -12.54 -0.31
N LYS A 259 26.23 -13.88 -0.35
CA LYS A 259 26.87 -14.67 0.72
C LYS A 259 28.10 -15.37 0.14
N PHE A 260 29.24 -15.18 0.76
CA PHE A 260 30.52 -15.81 0.34
C PHE A 260 30.83 -15.64 -1.16
N GLY A 261 30.50 -14.48 -1.74
CA GLY A 261 30.73 -14.18 -3.16
C GLY A 261 29.64 -14.68 -4.12
N ALA A 262 28.71 -15.52 -3.69
CA ALA A 262 27.57 -16.02 -4.48
C ALA A 262 26.28 -15.28 -4.16
N ILE A 263 25.37 -15.19 -5.14
CA ILE A 263 24.01 -14.66 -4.93
C ILE A 263 23.17 -15.73 -4.25
N SER A 264 22.56 -15.38 -3.11
CA SER A 264 21.58 -16.19 -2.40
C SER A 264 20.19 -15.59 -2.58
N ASN A 265 19.20 -16.44 -2.86
CA ASN A 265 17.79 -16.11 -2.99
C ASN A 265 17.04 -16.82 -1.86
N ASP A 266 16.88 -16.13 -0.73
CA ASP A 266 16.23 -16.72 0.45
C ASP A 266 14.74 -16.37 0.44
N ILE A 267 13.83 -17.34 0.48
CA ILE A 267 12.40 -17.08 0.67
C ILE A 267 12.22 -16.56 2.10
N VAL A 268 11.67 -15.35 2.21
CA VAL A 268 11.44 -14.69 3.52
C VAL A 268 9.97 -14.59 3.89
N ARG A 269 9.06 -14.60 2.89
CA ARG A 269 7.62 -14.50 3.11
C ARG A 269 6.87 -15.24 2.00
N MET A 270 5.79 -15.89 2.38
CA MET A 270 4.79 -16.45 1.45
C MET A 270 3.41 -16.02 1.93
N SER A 271 2.49 -15.81 1.01
CA SER A 271 1.08 -15.59 1.34
C SER A 271 0.21 -16.46 0.45
N ASP A 272 -0.80 -17.09 1.04
CA ASP A 272 -1.86 -17.80 0.33
C ASP A 272 -3.16 -17.00 0.50
N TYR A 273 -3.98 -16.93 -0.56
CA TYR A 273 -5.24 -16.18 -0.60
C TYR A 273 -6.41 -17.14 -0.84
N VAL A 274 -7.45 -17.01 -0.05
CA VAL A 274 -8.68 -17.81 -0.14
C VAL A 274 -9.86 -16.87 -0.28
N TYR A 275 -10.71 -17.09 -1.29
CA TYR A 275 -11.84 -16.24 -1.65
C TYR A 275 -13.17 -16.93 -1.35
N GLU A 276 -14.14 -16.18 -0.80
CA GLU A 276 -15.51 -16.61 -0.56
C GLU A 276 -16.45 -15.85 -1.51
N LYS A 277 -17.32 -16.61 -2.21
CA LYS A 277 -18.33 -16.08 -3.17
C LYS A 277 -19.72 -15.98 -2.55
#